data_e2917fdebbae064780c3d42d024d0cf5
#
_entry.id   e2917fdebbae064780c3d42d024d0cf5
#
_cell.length_a   1.000
_cell.length_b   1.000
_cell.length_c   1.000
_cell.angle_alpha   90.00
_cell.angle_beta   90.00
_cell.angle_gamma   90.00
#
_symmetry.space_group_name_H-M   'P 1'
#
loop_
_entity.id
_entity.type
_entity.pdbx_description
1 polymer ?
#
loop_
_entity_poly.entity_id
_entity_poly.type
_entity_poly.pdbx_seq_one_letter_code
_entity_poly.pdbx_strand_id
1 'polypeptide(L)'
;MKIFATCMECMKEMGHPSFEPIIADYYDEPVAYIECSKGHKSAFMLQSQKFEVLMESAVNALLEGYTLEAASTFSAAFERFIEFAVTVICSKNKIEKRQLELTFKQVSRQSERQLGAFLFLHLLAFLVLLL
;
A
#
# COMPACT_ATOMS: atom_id res chain seq x y z
N MET A 1 8.39 -9.54 1.12
CA MET A 1 8.83 -8.33 1.82
C MET A 1 8.81 -8.57 3.31
N LYS A 2 9.80 -8.07 4.04
CA LYS A 2 9.88 -8.27 5.49
C LYS A 2 9.36 -7.05 6.22
N ILE A 3 8.46 -7.24 7.18
CA ILE A 3 7.92 -6.18 8.01
C ILE A 3 8.45 -6.36 9.42
N PHE A 4 8.82 -5.26 10.07
CA PHE A 4 9.20 -5.25 11.46
C PHE A 4 7.97 -4.99 12.34
N ALA A 5 7.74 -5.86 13.31
CA ALA A 5 6.64 -5.75 14.23
C ALA A 5 7.10 -5.97 15.66
N THR A 6 6.36 -5.46 16.62
CA THR A 6 6.59 -5.70 18.05
C THR A 6 5.48 -6.56 18.64
N CYS A 7 5.80 -7.50 19.51
CA CYS A 7 4.79 -8.34 20.14
C CYS A 7 4.00 -7.55 21.17
N MET A 8 2.69 -7.43 20.98
CA MET A 8 1.80 -6.71 21.89
C MET A 8 1.64 -7.40 23.25
N GLU A 9 1.70 -8.73 23.30
CA GLU A 9 1.63 -9.48 24.56
C GLU A 9 2.92 -9.28 25.38
N CYS A 10 4.10 -9.33 24.74
CA CYS A 10 5.34 -8.98 25.42
C CYS A 10 5.33 -7.54 25.94
N MET A 11 4.76 -6.61 25.18
CA MET A 11 4.61 -5.22 25.61
C MET A 11 3.71 -5.08 26.85
N LYS A 12 2.61 -5.84 26.91
CA LYS A 12 1.74 -5.88 28.10
C LYS A 12 2.44 -6.46 29.33
N GLU A 13 3.21 -7.55 29.14
CA GLU A 13 3.95 -8.19 30.23
C GLU A 13 5.06 -7.30 30.80
N MET A 14 5.80 -6.60 29.93
CA MET A 14 6.96 -5.79 30.31
C MET A 14 6.60 -4.35 30.68
N GLY A 15 5.42 -3.86 30.29
CA GLY A 15 5.02 -2.47 30.46
C GLY A 15 5.72 -1.48 29.51
N HIS A 16 6.54 -1.97 28.59
CA HIS A 16 7.22 -1.16 27.56
C HIS A 16 7.36 -1.96 26.26
N PRO A 17 7.56 -1.29 25.09
CA PRO A 17 7.74 -1.99 23.82
C PRO A 17 8.92 -2.95 23.87
N SER A 18 8.73 -4.15 23.33
CA SER A 18 9.84 -5.08 23.09
C SER A 18 10.75 -4.52 22.01
N PHE A 19 12.06 -4.47 22.29
CA PHE A 19 13.06 -4.07 21.29
C PHE A 19 13.49 -5.24 20.38
N GLU A 20 12.96 -6.44 20.58
CA GLU A 20 13.19 -7.55 19.65
C GLU A 20 12.33 -7.35 18.40
N PRO A 21 12.94 -7.12 17.22
CA PRO A 21 12.19 -7.02 15.99
C PRO A 21 11.68 -8.41 15.59
N ILE A 22 10.39 -8.53 15.42
CA ILE A 22 9.79 -9.72 14.83
C ILE A 22 9.70 -9.47 13.34
N ILE A 23 10.29 -10.36 12.55
CA ILE A 23 10.24 -10.26 11.10
C ILE A 23 9.07 -11.11 10.62
N ALA A 24 8.08 -10.48 10.00
CA ALA A 24 6.98 -11.15 9.32
C ALA A 24 7.17 -11.04 7.80
N ASP A 25 6.94 -12.13 7.09
CA ASP A 25 6.85 -12.09 5.66
C ASP A 25 5.49 -11.51 5.25
N TYR A 26 5.52 -10.39 4.53
CA TYR A 26 4.32 -9.81 3.96
C TYR A 26 4.07 -10.35 2.56
N TYR A 27 2.90 -10.91 2.38
CA TYR A 27 2.35 -11.30 1.08
C TYR A 27 1.19 -10.35 0.72
N ASP A 28 0.34 -10.73 -0.18
CA ASP A 28 -0.74 -9.89 -0.71
C ASP A 28 -1.95 -9.74 0.25
N GLU A 29 -1.92 -10.44 1.38
CA GLU A 29 -2.97 -10.39 2.39
C GLU A 29 -2.73 -9.24 3.39
N PRO A 30 -3.79 -8.51 3.81
CA PRO A 30 -3.66 -7.37 4.73
C PRO A 30 -3.28 -7.78 6.16
N VAL A 31 -3.25 -9.09 6.46
CA VAL A 31 -2.97 -9.62 7.79
C VAL A 31 -1.75 -10.53 7.73
N ALA A 32 -0.73 -10.21 8.52
CA ALA A 32 0.42 -11.07 8.75
C ALA A 32 0.32 -11.73 10.13
N TYR A 33 0.55 -13.04 10.20
CA TYR A 33 0.63 -13.77 11.46
C TYR A 33 2.09 -13.88 11.89
N ILE A 34 2.36 -13.48 13.12
CA ILE A 34 3.71 -13.47 13.68
C ILE A 34 3.75 -14.30 14.97
N GLU A 35 4.91 -14.90 15.24
CA GLU A 35 5.22 -15.58 16.49
C GLU A 35 6.51 -14.99 17.07
N CYS A 36 6.48 -14.53 18.32
CA CYS A 36 7.66 -13.99 18.98
C CYS A 36 8.53 -15.10 19.60
N SER A 37 9.73 -14.74 20.06
CA SER A 37 10.67 -15.67 20.71
C SER A 37 10.11 -16.39 21.95
N LYS A 38 9.10 -15.80 22.59
CA LYS A 38 8.37 -16.39 23.73
C LYS A 38 7.16 -17.26 23.32
N GLY A 39 6.91 -17.44 22.02
CA GLY A 39 5.81 -18.25 21.50
C GLY A 39 4.44 -17.55 21.48
N HIS A 40 4.36 -16.24 21.72
CA HIS A 40 3.11 -15.50 21.58
C HIS A 40 2.76 -15.34 20.09
N LYS A 41 1.54 -15.71 19.73
CA LYS A 41 1.00 -15.57 18.37
C LYS A 41 0.14 -14.30 18.28
N SER A 42 0.43 -13.46 17.32
CA SER A 42 -0.30 -12.21 17.08
C SER A 42 -0.63 -12.06 15.60
N ALA A 43 -1.79 -11.48 15.33
CA ALA A 43 -2.17 -11.07 13.98
C ALA A 43 -1.84 -9.58 13.81
N PHE A 44 -1.07 -9.26 12.79
CA PHE A 44 -0.69 -7.89 12.46
C PHE A 44 -1.46 -7.43 11.23
N MET A 45 -2.16 -6.33 11.35
CA MET A 45 -2.83 -5.70 10.22
C MET A 45 -2.00 -4.49 9.76
N LEU A 46 -1.57 -4.52 8.50
CA LEU A 46 -0.90 -3.38 7.89
C LEU A 46 -1.89 -2.24 7.67
N GLN A 47 -1.58 -1.09 8.24
CA GLN A 47 -2.33 0.15 8.01
C GLN A 47 -1.84 0.90 6.77
N SER A 48 -0.64 0.58 6.28
CA SER A 48 -0.05 1.17 5.08
C SER A 48 -0.82 0.76 3.82
N GLN A 49 -0.95 1.69 2.89
CA GLN A 49 -1.52 1.41 1.58
C GLN A 49 -0.57 0.54 0.75
N LYS A 50 -1.13 -0.26 -0.15
CA LYS A 50 -0.33 -1.20 -0.97
C LYS A 50 0.78 -0.51 -1.77
N PHE A 51 0.56 0.72 -2.24
CA PHE A 51 1.57 1.49 -2.96
C PHE A 51 2.73 1.92 -2.06
N GLU A 52 2.49 2.24 -0.78
CA GLU A 52 3.52 2.63 0.19
C GLU A 52 4.47 1.46 0.46
N VAL A 53 3.90 0.28 0.65
CA VAL A 53 4.63 -0.97 0.87
C VAL A 53 5.52 -1.31 -0.35
N LEU A 54 4.98 -1.17 -1.57
CA LEU A 54 5.73 -1.39 -2.79
C LEU A 54 6.83 -0.34 -2.98
N MET A 55 6.56 0.93 -2.62
CA MET A 55 7.55 2.01 -2.68
C MET A 55 8.75 1.72 -1.79
N GLU A 56 8.51 1.34 -0.54
CA GLU A 56 9.57 0.96 0.41
C GLU A 56 10.38 -0.24 -0.10
N SER A 57 9.71 -1.26 -0.65
CA SER A 57 10.38 -2.42 -1.24
C SER A 57 11.28 -2.03 -2.42
N ALA A 58 10.80 -1.12 -3.28
CA ALA A 58 11.58 -0.62 -4.41
C ALA A 58 12.80 0.18 -3.98
N VAL A 59 12.66 1.02 -2.94
CA VAL A 59 13.79 1.77 -2.35
C VAL A 59 14.83 0.81 -1.80
N ASN A 60 14.42 -0.21 -1.06
CA ASN A 60 15.34 -1.20 -0.50
C ASN A 60 16.09 -1.96 -1.61
N ALA A 61 15.39 -2.39 -2.66
CA ALA A 61 16.02 -3.03 -3.81
C ALA A 61 17.05 -2.11 -4.50
N LEU A 62 16.73 -0.81 -4.63
CA LEU A 62 17.64 0.18 -5.22
C LEU A 62 18.90 0.36 -4.36
N LEU A 63 18.75 0.45 -3.03
CA LEU A 63 19.88 0.59 -2.09
C LEU A 63 20.79 -0.65 -2.10
N GLU A 64 20.22 -1.82 -2.34
CA GLU A 64 20.99 -3.08 -2.48
C GLU A 64 21.58 -3.26 -3.89
N GLY A 65 21.35 -2.34 -4.83
CA GLY A 65 21.89 -2.36 -6.19
C GLY A 65 21.04 -3.12 -7.22
N TYR A 66 19.87 -3.62 -6.85
CA TYR A 66 18.94 -4.32 -7.75
C TYR A 66 18.09 -3.31 -8.56
N THR A 67 18.73 -2.67 -9.54
CA THR A 67 18.12 -1.54 -10.27
C THR A 67 16.93 -1.94 -11.13
N LEU A 68 16.94 -3.12 -11.74
CA LEU A 68 15.85 -3.61 -12.57
C LEU A 68 14.61 -3.95 -11.73
N GLU A 69 14.82 -4.64 -10.63
CA GLU A 69 13.79 -4.99 -9.65
C GLU A 69 13.20 -3.73 -9.02
N ALA A 70 14.04 -2.76 -8.67
CA ALA A 70 13.61 -1.47 -8.17
C ALA A 70 12.72 -0.75 -9.17
N ALA A 71 13.13 -0.64 -10.44
CA ALA A 71 12.36 0.03 -11.49
C ALA A 71 10.99 -0.63 -11.71
N SER A 72 10.94 -1.96 -11.78
CA SER A 72 9.67 -2.70 -11.94
C SER A 72 8.75 -2.53 -10.74
N THR A 73 9.30 -2.54 -9.53
CA THR A 73 8.53 -2.38 -8.29
C THR A 73 8.03 -0.94 -8.12
N PHE A 74 8.83 0.07 -8.50
CA PHE A 74 8.37 1.47 -8.55
C PHE A 74 7.22 1.66 -9.54
N SER A 75 7.29 1.03 -10.72
CA SER A 75 6.18 1.08 -11.69
C SER A 75 4.91 0.49 -11.10
N ALA A 76 5.00 -0.67 -10.45
CA ALA A 76 3.85 -1.29 -9.78
C ALA A 76 3.32 -0.43 -8.62
N ALA A 77 4.20 0.20 -7.84
CA ALA A 77 3.81 1.13 -6.77
C ALA A 77 3.05 2.33 -7.34
N PHE A 78 3.53 2.89 -8.43
CA PHE A 78 2.89 4.03 -9.09
C PHE A 78 1.49 3.70 -9.63
N GLU A 79 1.32 2.54 -10.25
CA GLU A 79 -0.01 2.06 -10.69
C GLU A 79 -0.98 1.91 -9.52
N ARG A 80 -0.53 1.35 -8.38
CA ARG A 80 -1.36 1.22 -7.18
C ARG A 80 -1.68 2.59 -6.55
N PHE A 81 -0.76 3.54 -6.61
CA PHE A 81 -1.02 4.92 -6.19
C PHE A 81 -2.11 5.58 -7.05
N ILE A 82 -2.05 5.44 -8.37
CA ILE A 82 -3.08 5.96 -9.28
C ILE A 82 -4.45 5.34 -8.96
N GLU A 83 -4.53 4.03 -8.80
CA GLU A 83 -5.76 3.33 -8.42
C GLU A 83 -6.35 3.87 -7.10
N PHE A 84 -5.51 4.04 -6.10
CA PHE A 84 -5.89 4.61 -4.82
C PHE A 84 -6.40 6.06 -4.98
N ALA A 85 -5.66 6.91 -5.68
CA ALA A 85 -6.01 8.31 -5.88
C ALA A 85 -7.33 8.48 -6.65
N VAL A 86 -7.53 7.69 -7.72
CA VAL A 86 -8.81 7.65 -8.46
C VAL A 86 -9.95 7.23 -7.56
N THR A 87 -9.74 6.20 -6.73
CA THR A 87 -10.74 5.71 -5.78
C THR A 87 -11.13 6.79 -4.77
N VAL A 88 -10.16 7.51 -4.22
CA VAL A 88 -10.40 8.61 -3.26
C VAL A 88 -11.18 9.74 -3.91
N ILE A 89 -10.77 10.19 -5.10
CA ILE A 89 -11.45 11.28 -5.83
C ILE A 89 -12.90 10.88 -6.16
N CYS A 90 -13.10 9.68 -6.66
CA CYS A 90 -14.45 9.18 -7.00
C CYS A 90 -15.32 9.00 -5.76
N SER A 91 -14.78 8.50 -4.66
CA SER A 91 -15.48 8.35 -3.39
C SER A 91 -15.91 9.71 -2.81
N LYS A 92 -15.03 10.72 -2.88
CA LYS A 92 -15.34 12.10 -2.48
C LYS A 92 -16.51 12.67 -3.29
N ASN A 93 -16.62 12.32 -4.56
CA ASN A 93 -17.70 12.71 -5.45
C ASN A 93 -18.92 11.78 -5.38
N LYS A 94 -18.99 10.90 -4.37
CA LYS A 94 -20.11 9.97 -4.11
C LYS A 94 -20.42 9.02 -5.27
N ILE A 95 -19.40 8.67 -6.07
CA ILE A 95 -19.52 7.68 -7.13
C ILE A 95 -19.62 6.29 -6.48
N GLU A 96 -20.60 5.51 -6.91
CA GLU A 96 -20.84 4.16 -6.40
C GLU A 96 -19.64 3.25 -6.71
N LYS A 97 -19.20 2.50 -5.69
CA LYS A 97 -18.03 1.61 -5.78
C LYS A 97 -18.10 0.63 -6.95
N ARG A 98 -19.30 0.06 -7.19
CA ARG A 98 -19.52 -0.87 -8.31
C ARG A 98 -19.29 -0.22 -9.67
N GLN A 99 -19.75 1.01 -9.86
CA GLN A 99 -19.55 1.76 -11.11
C GLN A 99 -18.07 2.07 -11.31
N LEU A 100 -17.39 2.50 -10.25
CA LEU A 100 -15.95 2.74 -10.27
C LEU A 100 -15.17 1.48 -10.68
N GLU A 101 -15.43 0.34 -10.04
CA GLU A 101 -14.76 -0.92 -10.34
C GLU A 101 -14.95 -1.37 -11.80
N LEU A 102 -16.17 -1.26 -12.32
CA LEU A 102 -16.48 -1.61 -13.71
C LEU A 102 -15.75 -0.70 -14.71
N THR A 103 -15.71 0.60 -14.43
CA THR A 103 -15.04 1.59 -15.27
C THR A 103 -13.53 1.44 -15.20
N PHE A 104 -12.98 1.26 -13.99
CA PHE A 104 -11.54 1.12 -13.78
C PHE A 104 -10.98 -0.13 -14.47
N LYS A 105 -11.72 -1.25 -14.52
CA LYS A 105 -11.34 -2.45 -15.27
C LYS A 105 -11.04 -2.19 -16.74
N GLN A 106 -11.64 -1.17 -17.35
CA GLN A 106 -11.41 -0.85 -18.77
C GLN A 106 -10.06 -0.17 -19.01
N VAL A 107 -9.53 0.52 -18.00
CA VAL A 107 -8.26 1.25 -18.07
C VAL A 107 -7.12 0.54 -17.34
N SER A 108 -7.41 -0.38 -16.43
CA SER A 108 -6.45 -1.01 -15.50
C SER A 108 -5.37 -1.86 -16.17
N ARG A 109 -5.53 -2.24 -17.44
CA ARG A 109 -4.56 -3.06 -18.17
C ARG A 109 -3.42 -2.28 -18.81
N GLN A 110 -3.48 -0.95 -18.84
CA GLN A 110 -2.50 -0.08 -19.49
C GLN A 110 -2.21 1.11 -18.58
N SER A 111 -0.96 1.23 -18.16
CA SER A 111 -0.51 2.27 -17.22
C SER A 111 -0.77 3.68 -17.76
N GLU A 112 -0.60 3.90 -19.08
CA GLU A 112 -0.84 5.19 -19.72
C GLU A 112 -2.32 5.60 -19.64
N ARG A 113 -3.24 4.64 -19.75
CA ARG A 113 -4.68 4.91 -19.61
C ARG A 113 -5.06 5.24 -18.18
N GLN A 114 -4.45 4.54 -17.21
CA GLN A 114 -4.64 4.84 -15.80
C GLN A 114 -4.15 6.25 -15.48
N LEU A 115 -2.94 6.60 -15.95
CA LEU A 115 -2.37 7.94 -15.77
C LEU A 115 -3.25 9.01 -16.41
N GLY A 116 -3.72 8.80 -17.65
CA GLY A 116 -4.63 9.72 -18.33
C GLY A 116 -5.93 9.93 -17.55
N ALA A 117 -6.57 8.87 -17.07
CA ALA A 117 -7.77 8.95 -16.25
C ALA A 117 -7.53 9.73 -14.95
N PHE A 118 -6.41 9.47 -14.27
CA PHE A 118 -6.03 10.20 -13.06
C PHE A 118 -5.83 11.70 -13.32
N LEU A 119 -5.11 12.08 -14.38
CA LEU A 119 -4.85 13.48 -14.73
C LEU A 119 -6.15 14.26 -14.98
N PHE A 120 -7.10 13.68 -15.71
CA PHE A 120 -8.39 14.31 -15.93
C PHE A 120 -9.23 14.43 -14.66
N LEU A 121 -9.27 13.40 -13.85
CA LEU A 121 -9.99 13.44 -12.56
C LEU A 121 -9.36 14.44 -11.59
N HIS A 122 -8.03 14.52 -11.57
CA HIS A 122 -7.30 15.47 -10.75
C HIS A 122 -7.60 16.91 -11.18
N LEU A 123 -7.58 17.19 -12.49
CA LEU A 123 -7.94 18.50 -13.04
C LEU A 123 -9.36 18.91 -12.63
N LEU A 124 -10.34 18.01 -12.76
CA LEU A 124 -11.73 18.27 -12.38
C LEU A 124 -11.87 18.51 -10.86
N ALA A 125 -11.16 17.72 -10.03
CA ALA A 125 -11.19 17.88 -8.58
C ALA A 125 -10.61 19.23 -8.14
N PHE A 126 -9.57 19.73 -8.82
CA PHE A 126 -8.98 21.05 -8.54
C PHE A 126 -9.87 22.19 -9.01
N LEU A 127 -10.51 22.09 -10.17
CA LEU A 127 -11.43 23.13 -10.66
C LEU A 127 -12.63 23.31 -9.74
N VAL A 128 -13.16 22.23 -9.17
CA VAL A 128 -14.28 22.28 -8.21
C VAL A 128 -13.87 22.92 -6.88
N LEU A 129 -12.59 22.90 -6.52
CA LEU A 129 -12.08 23.55 -5.30
C LEU A 129 -11.82 25.06 -5.48
N LEU A 130 -11.78 25.56 -6.72
CA LEU A 130 -11.55 26.95 -7.06
C LEU A 130 -12.84 27.73 -7.37
N LEU A 131 -13.99 27.05 -7.41
CA LEU A 131 -15.33 27.62 -7.59
C LEU A 131 -16.11 27.60 -6.26
#